data_1656dd4618a130b0ef11999a298871df
#
_entry.id   1656dd4618a130b0ef11999a298871df
#
_cell.length_a   1.000
_cell.length_b   1.000
_cell.length_c   1.000
_cell.angle_alpha   90.00
_cell.angle_beta   90.00
_cell.angle_gamma   90.00
#
_symmetry.space_group_name_H-M   'P 1'
#
loop_
_entity.id
_entity.type
_entity.pdbx_description
1 polymer ?
#
loop_
_entity_poly.entity_id
_entity_poly.type
_entity_poly.pdbx_seq_one_letter_code
_entity_poly.pdbx_strand_id
1 'polypeptide(L)'
;MKNWITKQTANVKSDILSGLTVALALVPEAVAFAFVAGVDPLVGLYAAFMIGLITSIFGGRPGMISGATGALAVVMVSLVAKGNAMGAPGENLGLYFLFATVILMGIIQMLAGLFKLGKFVRLIPHPVMMGFVNGLAIVIFLSQVGMFKENIKDAFGNNKIETHSTEQAMYIQDAKVYDSNTNVFLFAKSNSDLINPVNQAVIYQIEGNQVFDATSKEVKFNIEDNEIFNVEKTGISKQFLPRNELLLMLGLVLLTMGIMFGFSKYLKQAPEALIAILVVSGIAIFANLDVATVGSFIKDGGGEGLKGGLPSFQFELFSKIPFNWETIKFILPYSLILAAIGLIESLMTLNLVDELTETRGNSNRECLAQGGANIITGLFGGMGGCAMIGQS
;
A
#
# COMPACT_ATOMS: atom_id res chain seq x y z
N MET A 1 -15.01 -22.37 -29.88
CA MET A 1 -13.60 -22.40 -29.44
C MET A 1 -12.62 -22.13 -30.58
N LYS A 2 -12.68 -22.86 -31.71
CA LYS A 2 -11.78 -22.68 -32.87
C LYS A 2 -11.76 -21.25 -33.43
N ASN A 3 -12.92 -20.59 -33.62
CA ASN A 3 -13.02 -19.23 -34.13
C ASN A 3 -12.57 -18.15 -33.12
N TRP A 4 -12.54 -18.47 -31.83
CA TRP A 4 -12.03 -17.58 -30.79
C TRP A 4 -10.50 -17.57 -30.77
N ILE A 5 -9.90 -18.76 -30.89
CA ILE A 5 -8.43 -18.93 -30.95
C ILE A 5 -7.86 -18.29 -32.22
N THR A 6 -8.46 -18.50 -33.39
CA THR A 6 -8.00 -17.92 -34.67
C THR A 6 -8.12 -16.37 -34.69
N LYS A 7 -9.06 -15.79 -33.98
CA LYS A 7 -9.21 -14.33 -33.86
C LYS A 7 -8.19 -13.70 -32.89
N GLN A 8 -7.80 -14.45 -31.87
CA GLN A 8 -6.79 -14.07 -30.90
C GLN A 8 -5.35 -14.20 -31.42
N THR A 9 -5.11 -15.05 -32.43
CA THR A 9 -3.76 -15.29 -32.95
C THR A 9 -3.42 -14.49 -34.23
N ALA A 10 -4.28 -13.55 -34.63
CA ALA A 10 -4.09 -12.79 -35.86
C ALA A 10 -2.88 -11.83 -35.85
N ASN A 11 -2.46 -11.35 -34.67
CA ASN A 11 -1.38 -10.38 -34.51
C ASN A 11 -0.37 -10.72 -33.39
N VAL A 12 -0.01 -11.98 -33.26
CA VAL A 12 0.84 -12.50 -32.16
C VAL A 12 2.12 -11.70 -31.93
N LYS A 13 2.78 -11.24 -32.98
CA LYS A 13 4.02 -10.45 -32.85
C LYS A 13 3.75 -9.09 -32.18
N SER A 14 2.68 -8.41 -32.59
CA SER A 14 2.28 -7.12 -32.00
C SER A 14 1.83 -7.31 -30.55
N ASP A 15 1.06 -8.36 -30.27
CA ASP A 15 0.56 -8.68 -28.94
C ASP A 15 1.69 -9.01 -27.96
N ILE A 16 2.69 -9.79 -28.40
CA ILE A 16 3.88 -10.11 -27.58
C ILE A 16 4.70 -8.84 -27.31
N LEU A 17 4.95 -8.00 -28.31
CA LEU A 17 5.71 -6.76 -28.13
C LEU A 17 4.98 -5.79 -27.19
N SER A 18 3.69 -5.62 -27.38
CA SER A 18 2.85 -4.79 -26.51
C SER A 18 2.84 -5.31 -25.07
N GLY A 19 2.60 -6.63 -24.91
CA GLY A 19 2.62 -7.27 -23.60
C GLY A 19 3.97 -7.14 -22.87
N LEU A 20 5.09 -7.29 -23.59
CA LEU A 20 6.43 -7.12 -23.04
C LEU A 20 6.67 -5.68 -22.60
N THR A 21 6.30 -4.69 -23.42
CA THR A 21 6.43 -3.26 -23.10
C THR A 21 5.63 -2.92 -21.86
N VAL A 22 4.38 -3.38 -21.78
CA VAL A 22 3.52 -3.15 -20.61
C VAL A 22 4.07 -3.83 -19.36
N ALA A 23 4.52 -5.08 -19.46
CA ALA A 23 5.09 -5.80 -18.32
C ALA A 23 6.30 -5.07 -17.74
N LEU A 24 7.19 -4.54 -18.60
CA LEU A 24 8.36 -3.78 -18.16
C LEU A 24 7.99 -2.45 -17.46
N ALA A 25 6.91 -1.80 -17.88
CA ALA A 25 6.40 -0.59 -17.23
C ALA A 25 5.65 -0.91 -15.92
N LEU A 26 4.86 -2.00 -15.92
CA LEU A 26 3.98 -2.37 -14.81
C LEU A 26 4.75 -2.88 -13.57
N VAL A 27 5.91 -3.51 -13.76
CA VAL A 27 6.72 -4.02 -12.63
C VAL A 27 7.12 -2.93 -11.64
N PRO A 28 7.76 -1.80 -12.06
CA PRO A 28 8.08 -0.72 -11.15
C PRO A 28 6.85 -0.07 -10.50
N GLU A 29 5.75 0.05 -11.24
CA GLU A 29 4.51 0.61 -10.71
C GLU A 29 3.90 -0.29 -9.62
N ALA A 30 3.84 -1.61 -9.85
CA ALA A 30 3.33 -2.56 -8.88
C ALA A 30 4.15 -2.55 -7.58
N VAL A 31 5.47 -2.43 -7.69
CA VAL A 31 6.37 -2.27 -6.54
C VAL A 31 6.09 -0.96 -5.80
N ALA A 32 5.96 0.15 -6.54
CA ALA A 32 5.67 1.46 -5.93
C ALA A 32 4.32 1.46 -5.20
N PHE A 33 3.29 0.86 -5.77
CA PHE A 33 1.98 0.78 -5.13
C PHE A 33 1.95 -0.17 -3.92
N ALA A 34 2.76 -1.24 -3.92
CA ALA A 34 2.94 -2.06 -2.73
C ALA A 34 3.56 -1.25 -1.58
N PHE A 35 4.57 -0.43 -1.85
CA PHE A 35 5.14 0.49 -0.86
C PHE A 35 4.12 1.51 -0.35
N VAL A 36 3.31 2.08 -1.24
CA VAL A 36 2.21 2.98 -0.83
C VAL A 36 1.24 2.25 0.07
N ALA A 37 0.88 1.01 -0.23
CA ALA A 37 -0.01 0.19 0.61
C ALA A 37 0.63 -0.26 1.95
N GLY A 38 1.95 -0.08 2.12
CA GLY A 38 2.67 -0.52 3.31
C GLY A 38 2.88 -2.03 3.38
N VAL A 39 3.00 -2.69 2.22
CA VAL A 39 3.21 -4.14 2.10
C VAL A 39 4.46 -4.48 1.29
N ASP A 40 4.88 -5.74 1.38
CA ASP A 40 6.03 -6.23 0.61
C ASP A 40 5.81 -6.04 -0.90
N PRO A 41 6.83 -5.62 -1.67
CA PRO A 41 6.76 -5.46 -3.13
C PRO A 41 6.24 -6.68 -3.89
N LEU A 42 6.50 -7.91 -3.40
CA LEU A 42 6.00 -9.14 -4.01
C LEU A 42 4.46 -9.19 -4.02
N VAL A 43 3.81 -8.63 -3.00
CA VAL A 43 2.34 -8.57 -2.92
C VAL A 43 1.76 -7.75 -4.07
N GLY A 44 2.42 -6.66 -4.45
CA GLY A 44 2.09 -5.85 -5.63
C GLY A 44 2.36 -6.57 -6.95
N LEU A 45 3.51 -7.24 -7.05
CA LEU A 45 3.88 -8.02 -8.24
C LEU A 45 2.95 -9.21 -8.47
N TYR A 46 2.53 -9.90 -7.40
CA TYR A 46 1.53 -10.98 -7.48
C TYR A 46 0.18 -10.44 -7.96
N ALA A 47 -0.23 -9.27 -7.49
CA ALA A 47 -1.45 -8.62 -7.97
C ALA A 47 -1.35 -8.30 -9.48
N ALA A 48 -0.25 -7.68 -9.93
CA ALA A 48 -0.04 -7.37 -11.34
C ALA A 48 -0.08 -8.64 -12.22
N PHE A 49 0.59 -9.71 -11.79
CA PHE A 49 0.62 -10.97 -12.50
C PHE A 49 -0.77 -11.65 -12.58
N MET A 50 -1.41 -11.86 -11.43
CA MET A 50 -2.68 -12.61 -11.35
C MET A 50 -3.83 -11.86 -12.03
N ILE A 51 -3.96 -10.56 -11.74
CA ILE A 51 -5.03 -9.74 -12.30
C ILE A 51 -4.81 -9.60 -13.81
N GLY A 52 -3.59 -9.25 -14.24
CA GLY A 52 -3.26 -9.13 -15.66
C GLY A 52 -3.54 -10.42 -16.44
N LEU A 53 -3.13 -11.58 -15.91
CA LEU A 53 -3.37 -12.86 -16.53
C LEU A 53 -4.87 -13.19 -16.65
N ILE A 54 -5.63 -13.06 -15.55
CA ILE A 54 -7.04 -13.45 -15.52
C ILE A 54 -7.89 -12.51 -16.37
N THR A 55 -7.66 -11.19 -16.27
CA THR A 55 -8.43 -10.22 -17.03
C THR A 55 -8.10 -10.22 -18.51
N SER A 56 -6.86 -10.55 -18.92
CA SER A 56 -6.53 -10.73 -20.35
C SER A 56 -7.29 -11.89 -20.99
N ILE A 57 -7.60 -12.95 -20.22
CA ILE A 57 -8.34 -14.12 -20.71
C ILE A 57 -9.84 -13.90 -20.63
N PHE A 58 -10.34 -13.42 -19.50
CA PHE A 58 -11.77 -13.37 -19.18
C PHE A 58 -12.38 -11.95 -19.28
N GLY A 59 -11.58 -10.90 -19.41
CA GLY A 59 -11.99 -9.50 -19.44
C GLY A 59 -13.04 -9.19 -20.50
N GLY A 60 -13.74 -8.09 -20.28
CA GLY A 60 -14.84 -7.63 -21.13
C GLY A 60 -14.39 -6.93 -22.41
N ARG A 61 -13.07 -6.59 -22.50
CA ARG A 61 -12.54 -5.82 -23.62
C ARG A 61 -11.08 -6.15 -23.92
N PRO A 62 -10.70 -6.47 -25.16
CA PRO A 62 -9.32 -6.54 -25.60
C PRO A 62 -8.64 -5.16 -25.53
N GLY A 63 -7.35 -5.13 -25.22
CA GLY A 63 -6.55 -3.90 -25.14
C GLY A 63 -6.59 -3.20 -23.77
N MET A 64 -7.41 -3.67 -22.84
CA MET A 64 -7.36 -3.21 -21.45
C MET A 64 -6.25 -3.92 -20.67
N ILE A 65 -5.55 -3.14 -19.85
CA ILE A 65 -4.50 -3.61 -18.97
C ILE A 65 -4.98 -3.44 -17.53
N SER A 66 -4.85 -4.52 -16.75
CA SER A 66 -5.24 -4.53 -15.34
C SER A 66 -4.09 -4.99 -14.46
N GLY A 67 -3.97 -4.40 -13.28
CA GLY A 67 -2.92 -4.72 -12.33
C GLY A 67 -3.13 -4.01 -10.99
N ALA A 68 -2.10 -3.97 -10.15
CA ALA A 68 -2.10 -3.17 -8.94
C ALA A 68 -2.24 -1.69 -9.29
N THR A 69 -3.09 -0.93 -8.58
CA THR A 69 -3.31 0.50 -8.85
C THR A 69 -3.12 1.36 -7.61
N GLY A 70 -2.64 2.59 -7.83
CA GLY A 70 -2.41 3.56 -6.76
C GLY A 70 -3.67 3.95 -6.00
N ALA A 71 -4.82 4.00 -6.70
CA ALA A 71 -6.11 4.30 -6.11
C ALA A 71 -6.49 3.33 -4.99
N LEU A 72 -6.30 2.05 -5.23
CA LEU A 72 -6.58 1.00 -4.25
C LEU A 72 -5.51 0.99 -3.16
N ALA A 73 -4.24 1.16 -3.52
CA ALA A 73 -3.10 1.16 -2.60
C ALA A 73 -3.28 2.17 -1.45
N VAL A 74 -3.71 3.39 -1.76
CA VAL A 74 -3.94 4.45 -0.75
C VAL A 74 -4.97 4.06 0.31
N VAL A 75 -6.05 3.38 -0.10
CA VAL A 75 -7.08 2.89 0.84
C VAL A 75 -6.55 1.74 1.69
N MET A 76 -5.69 0.90 1.12
CA MET A 76 -5.11 -0.26 1.80
C MET A 76 -4.15 0.12 2.93
N VAL A 77 -3.48 1.28 2.87
CA VAL A 77 -2.58 1.78 3.93
C VAL A 77 -3.24 1.72 5.30
N SER A 78 -4.42 2.34 5.42
CA SER A 78 -5.11 2.41 6.72
C SER A 78 -5.63 1.05 7.18
N LEU A 79 -6.04 0.18 6.26
CA LEU A 79 -6.45 -1.18 6.56
C LEU A 79 -5.28 -2.00 7.13
N VAL A 80 -4.12 -1.98 6.44
CA VAL A 80 -2.92 -2.71 6.85
C VAL A 80 -2.40 -2.21 8.19
N ALA A 81 -2.32 -0.89 8.37
CA ALA A 81 -1.87 -0.28 9.62
C ALA A 81 -2.77 -0.67 10.81
N LYS A 82 -4.10 -0.55 10.67
CA LYS A 82 -5.05 -0.94 11.71
C LYS A 82 -5.06 -2.45 11.96
N GLY A 83 -4.94 -3.25 10.90
CA GLY A 83 -4.85 -4.70 11.03
C GLY A 83 -3.60 -5.15 11.79
N ASN A 84 -2.45 -4.52 11.52
CA ASN A 84 -1.22 -4.78 12.28
C ASN A 84 -1.32 -4.35 13.74
N ALA A 85 -2.07 -3.28 14.04
CA ALA A 85 -2.30 -2.85 15.43
C ALA A 85 -3.18 -3.82 16.24
N MET A 86 -3.94 -4.70 15.58
CA MET A 86 -4.76 -5.74 16.23
C MET A 86 -3.98 -7.02 16.56
N GLY A 87 -2.82 -7.22 15.93
CA GLY A 87 -1.96 -8.41 16.12
C GLY A 87 -0.85 -8.17 17.12
N ALA A 88 -0.16 -9.26 17.49
CA ALA A 88 1.09 -9.15 18.25
C ALA A 88 2.20 -8.52 17.38
N PRO A 89 3.17 -7.84 17.98
CA PRO A 89 4.30 -7.27 17.25
C PRO A 89 5.00 -8.34 16.39
N GLY A 90 5.11 -8.10 15.08
CA GLY A 90 5.75 -9.00 14.12
C GLY A 90 4.82 -10.03 13.44
N GLU A 91 3.55 -10.09 13.78
CA GLU A 91 2.61 -11.06 13.16
C GLU A 91 2.13 -10.66 11.75
N ASN A 92 2.34 -9.43 11.30
CA ASN A 92 1.87 -8.90 10.01
C ASN A 92 0.37 -9.18 9.74
N LEU A 93 -0.46 -9.12 10.78
CA LEU A 93 -1.89 -9.46 10.71
C LEU A 93 -2.63 -8.58 9.69
N GLY A 94 -2.20 -7.33 9.51
CA GLY A 94 -2.71 -6.41 8.51
C GLY A 94 -2.63 -6.94 7.08
N LEU A 95 -1.61 -7.74 6.75
CA LEU A 95 -1.48 -8.38 5.45
C LEU A 95 -2.59 -9.42 5.21
N TYR A 96 -2.90 -10.23 6.21
CA TYR A 96 -3.99 -11.20 6.10
C TYR A 96 -5.37 -10.53 6.04
N PHE A 97 -5.58 -9.43 6.79
CA PHE A 97 -6.78 -8.59 6.63
C PHE A 97 -6.89 -7.99 5.22
N LEU A 98 -5.77 -7.59 4.62
CA LEU A 98 -5.74 -7.13 3.23
C LEU A 98 -6.22 -8.23 2.28
N PHE A 99 -5.69 -9.44 2.38
CA PHE A 99 -6.09 -10.56 1.53
C PHE A 99 -7.57 -10.90 1.67
N ALA A 100 -8.09 -10.95 2.91
CA ALA A 100 -9.52 -11.15 3.17
C ALA A 100 -10.38 -10.04 2.56
N THR A 101 -9.93 -8.78 2.67
CA THR A 101 -10.60 -7.61 2.09
C THR A 101 -10.63 -7.67 0.56
N VAL A 102 -9.55 -8.09 -0.07
CA VAL A 102 -9.45 -8.24 -1.54
C VAL A 102 -10.37 -9.35 -2.05
N ILE A 103 -10.47 -10.46 -1.32
CA ILE A 103 -11.42 -11.53 -1.65
C ILE A 103 -12.86 -10.99 -1.56
N LEU A 104 -13.22 -10.31 -0.49
CA LEU A 104 -14.57 -9.74 -0.32
C LEU A 104 -14.86 -8.65 -1.35
N MET A 105 -13.89 -7.78 -1.68
CA MET A 105 -13.94 -6.83 -2.78
C MET A 105 -14.28 -7.54 -4.10
N GLY A 106 -13.57 -8.63 -4.41
CA GLY A 106 -13.79 -9.39 -5.63
C GLY A 106 -15.20 -10.04 -5.68
N ILE A 107 -15.71 -10.53 -4.55
CA ILE A 107 -17.09 -11.03 -4.45
C ILE A 107 -18.10 -9.93 -4.76
N ILE A 108 -17.93 -8.73 -4.20
CA ILE A 108 -18.80 -7.57 -4.46
C ILE A 108 -18.77 -7.19 -5.93
N GLN A 109 -17.58 -7.16 -6.56
CA GLN A 109 -17.43 -6.87 -7.98
C GLN A 109 -18.09 -7.93 -8.88
N MET A 110 -17.96 -9.21 -8.53
CA MET A 110 -18.64 -10.30 -9.24
C MET A 110 -20.17 -10.18 -9.14
N LEU A 111 -20.68 -9.86 -7.94
CA LEU A 111 -22.11 -9.61 -7.76
C LEU A 111 -22.59 -8.44 -8.60
N ALA A 112 -21.82 -7.35 -8.65
CA ALA A 112 -22.13 -6.22 -9.54
C ALA A 112 -22.22 -6.63 -11.01
N GLY A 113 -21.31 -7.49 -11.48
CA GLY A 113 -21.35 -8.07 -12.83
C GLY A 113 -22.56 -8.95 -13.07
N LEU A 114 -22.89 -9.84 -12.11
CA LEU A 114 -24.03 -10.75 -12.16
C LEU A 114 -25.38 -10.01 -12.20
N PHE A 115 -25.54 -8.97 -11.36
CA PHE A 115 -26.71 -8.10 -11.35
C PHE A 115 -26.73 -7.08 -12.50
N LYS A 116 -25.75 -7.16 -13.42
CA LYS A 116 -25.66 -6.29 -14.60
C LYS A 116 -25.53 -4.80 -14.25
N LEU A 117 -24.91 -4.50 -13.10
CA LEU A 117 -24.70 -3.12 -12.65
C LEU A 117 -23.63 -2.37 -13.47
N GLY A 118 -22.74 -3.09 -14.16
CA GLY A 118 -21.71 -2.48 -15.02
C GLY A 118 -22.23 -1.50 -16.08
N LYS A 119 -23.48 -1.66 -16.52
CA LYS A 119 -24.11 -0.74 -17.45
C LYS A 119 -24.41 0.66 -16.87
N PHE A 120 -24.56 0.75 -15.52
CA PHE A 120 -24.87 2.02 -14.87
C PHE A 120 -23.71 3.01 -14.87
N VAL A 121 -22.46 2.55 -15.02
CA VAL A 121 -21.30 3.45 -15.15
C VAL A 121 -21.42 4.39 -16.36
N ARG A 122 -22.11 3.96 -17.42
CA ARG A 122 -22.40 4.81 -18.58
C ARG A 122 -23.33 6.00 -18.26
N LEU A 123 -23.99 5.97 -17.11
CA LEU A 123 -24.81 7.08 -16.62
C LEU A 123 -24.01 8.14 -15.86
N ILE A 124 -22.75 7.84 -15.55
CA ILE A 124 -21.87 8.78 -14.87
C ILE A 124 -21.48 9.88 -15.86
N PRO A 125 -21.85 11.14 -15.61
CA PRO A 125 -21.49 12.26 -16.50
C PRO A 125 -19.98 12.44 -16.58
N HIS A 126 -19.47 12.82 -17.75
CA HIS A 126 -18.04 13.07 -17.95
C HIS A 126 -17.39 14.01 -16.91
N PRO A 127 -18.03 15.11 -16.46
CA PRO A 127 -17.45 15.94 -15.40
C PRO A 127 -17.21 15.22 -14.07
N VAL A 128 -18.07 14.26 -13.71
CA VAL A 128 -17.91 13.45 -12.50
C VAL A 128 -16.70 12.51 -12.64
N MET A 129 -16.54 11.91 -13.81
CA MET A 129 -15.36 11.08 -14.11
C MET A 129 -14.06 11.89 -14.03
N MET A 130 -14.03 13.08 -14.63
CA MET A 130 -12.87 13.98 -14.53
C MET A 130 -12.60 14.42 -13.11
N GLY A 131 -13.63 14.71 -12.32
CA GLY A 131 -13.48 15.03 -10.89
C GLY A 131 -12.88 13.88 -10.11
N PHE A 132 -13.31 12.65 -10.38
CA PHE A 132 -12.75 11.44 -9.75
C PHE A 132 -11.26 11.26 -10.10
N VAL A 133 -10.88 11.33 -11.37
CA VAL A 133 -9.50 11.19 -11.84
C VAL A 133 -8.60 12.26 -11.24
N ASN A 134 -9.04 13.52 -11.24
CA ASN A 134 -8.26 14.62 -10.65
C ASN A 134 -8.12 14.48 -9.12
N GLY A 135 -9.19 14.08 -8.44
CA GLY A 135 -9.14 13.78 -7.00
C GLY A 135 -8.18 12.65 -6.69
N LEU A 136 -8.22 11.58 -7.48
CA LEU A 136 -7.30 10.46 -7.38
C LEU A 136 -5.84 10.87 -7.61
N ALA A 137 -5.57 11.71 -8.62
CA ALA A 137 -4.22 12.22 -8.88
C ALA A 137 -3.68 13.02 -7.69
N ILE A 138 -4.51 13.85 -7.03
CA ILE A 138 -4.12 14.60 -5.83
C ILE A 138 -3.80 13.63 -4.69
N VAL A 139 -4.62 12.61 -4.44
CA VAL A 139 -4.41 11.63 -3.37
C VAL A 139 -3.14 10.82 -3.61
N ILE A 140 -2.90 10.37 -4.84
CA ILE A 140 -1.65 9.68 -5.21
C ILE A 140 -0.45 10.62 -5.00
N PHE A 141 -0.53 11.87 -5.45
CA PHE A 141 0.54 12.85 -5.24
C PHE A 141 0.87 13.04 -3.75
N LEU A 142 -0.15 13.24 -2.92
CA LEU A 142 0.03 13.38 -1.47
C LEU A 142 0.66 12.14 -0.84
N SER A 143 0.30 10.94 -1.30
CA SER A 143 0.91 9.70 -0.82
C SER A 143 2.40 9.60 -1.18
N GLN A 144 2.79 10.11 -2.35
CA GLN A 144 4.21 10.14 -2.77
C GLN A 144 5.05 11.12 -1.93
N VAL A 145 4.46 12.19 -1.38
CA VAL A 145 5.18 13.10 -0.45
C VAL A 145 5.70 12.36 0.77
N GLY A 146 5.01 11.31 1.20
CA GLY A 146 5.46 10.43 2.28
C GLY A 146 6.79 9.71 2.00
N MET A 147 7.13 9.49 0.73
CA MET A 147 8.37 8.82 0.31
C MET A 147 9.63 9.72 0.48
N PHE A 148 9.44 11.02 0.66
CA PHE A 148 10.51 11.98 0.98
C PHE A 148 10.75 12.14 2.49
N LYS A 149 10.19 11.23 3.29
CA LYS A 149 10.33 11.21 4.75
C LYS A 149 11.04 9.96 5.20
N GLU A 150 11.92 10.11 6.18
CA GLU A 150 12.58 9.03 6.89
C GLU A 150 11.96 8.82 8.28
N ASN A 151 12.12 7.63 8.84
CA ASN A 151 11.68 7.34 10.19
C ASN A 151 12.65 7.99 11.20
N ILE A 152 12.12 8.77 12.14
CA ILE A 152 12.90 9.27 13.25
C ILE A 152 13.28 8.10 14.16
N LYS A 153 14.54 8.03 14.57
CA LYS A 153 15.00 7.04 15.54
C LYS A 153 14.89 7.60 16.95
N ASP A 154 14.57 6.73 17.91
CA ASP A 154 14.68 7.00 19.34
C ASP A 154 16.14 6.84 19.81
N ALA A 155 16.44 7.13 21.08
CA ALA A 155 17.79 6.99 21.64
C ALA A 155 18.29 5.54 21.66
N PHE A 156 17.42 4.55 21.49
CA PHE A 156 17.76 3.13 21.42
C PHE A 156 17.99 2.64 20.00
N GLY A 157 17.86 3.54 18.98
CA GLY A 157 18.00 3.22 17.57
C GLY A 157 16.76 2.58 16.92
N ASN A 158 15.65 2.44 17.65
CA ASN A 158 14.38 1.96 17.14
C ASN A 158 13.61 3.08 16.43
N ASN A 159 12.61 2.74 15.63
CA ASN A 159 11.73 3.76 15.06
C ASN A 159 10.91 4.42 16.17
N LYS A 160 11.00 5.75 16.27
CA LYS A 160 10.23 6.53 17.23
C LYS A 160 8.75 6.41 16.93
N ILE A 161 7.98 5.94 17.92
CA ILE A 161 6.54 5.73 17.79
C ILE A 161 5.82 7.02 18.16
N GLU A 162 4.89 7.47 17.32
CA GLU A 162 3.91 8.48 17.68
C GLU A 162 2.89 7.89 18.61
N THR A 163 2.70 8.55 19.76
CA THR A 163 1.77 8.10 20.79
C THR A 163 0.80 9.23 21.13
N HIS A 164 -0.45 8.85 21.36
CA HIS A 164 -1.45 9.76 21.91
C HIS A 164 -1.72 9.38 23.34
N SER A 165 -1.66 10.40 24.24
CA SER A 165 -1.98 10.21 25.66
C SER A 165 -3.48 9.94 25.82
N THR A 166 -3.81 8.91 26.59
CA THR A 166 -5.21 8.54 26.86
C THR A 166 -5.58 8.83 28.32
N GLU A 167 -5.77 7.83 29.14
CA GLU A 167 -6.11 7.99 30.55
C GLU A 167 -4.86 8.16 31.40
N GLN A 168 -4.93 9.02 32.44
CA GLN A 168 -3.87 9.16 33.40
C GLN A 168 -3.71 7.86 34.21
N ALA A 169 -2.53 7.24 34.11
CA ALA A 169 -2.21 6.01 34.81
C ALA A 169 -1.52 6.25 36.16
N MET A 170 -0.57 7.19 36.20
CA MET A 170 0.28 7.46 37.34
C MET A 170 0.62 8.95 37.44
N TYR A 171 1.15 9.38 38.56
CA TYR A 171 1.68 10.71 38.75
C TYR A 171 2.98 10.71 39.56
N ILE A 172 3.79 11.74 39.38
CA ILE A 172 5.10 11.87 40.03
C ILE A 172 5.02 13.00 41.12
N GLN A 173 5.35 12.65 42.34
CA GLN A 173 5.47 13.58 43.45
C GLN A 173 6.72 13.24 44.29
N ASP A 174 7.56 14.23 44.53
CA ASP A 174 8.79 14.12 45.36
C ASP A 174 9.70 12.92 44.94
N ALA A 175 9.94 12.80 43.61
CA ALA A 175 10.71 11.69 43.03
C ALA A 175 10.12 10.31 43.28
N LYS A 176 8.83 10.20 43.55
CA LYS A 176 8.08 8.96 43.69
C LYS A 176 6.93 8.93 42.72
N VAL A 177 6.64 7.75 42.17
CA VAL A 177 5.54 7.53 41.22
C VAL A 177 4.42 6.78 41.92
N TYR A 178 3.23 7.31 41.84
CA TYR A 178 2.03 6.78 42.45
C TYR A 178 0.99 6.41 41.38
N ASP A 179 0.23 5.38 41.65
CA ASP A 179 -0.96 5.04 40.85
C ASP A 179 -2.03 6.12 41.01
N SER A 180 -2.60 6.58 39.88
CA SER A 180 -3.58 7.68 39.87
C SER A 180 -4.90 7.34 40.57
N ASN A 181 -5.31 6.08 40.58
CA ASN A 181 -6.59 5.65 41.13
C ASN A 181 -6.48 5.26 42.60
N THR A 182 -5.40 4.60 42.98
CA THR A 182 -5.24 3.99 44.31
C THR A 182 -4.32 4.77 45.24
N ASN A 183 -3.57 5.75 44.72
CA ASN A 183 -2.52 6.47 45.40
C ASN A 183 -1.41 5.59 46.03
N VAL A 184 -1.25 4.38 45.49
CA VAL A 184 -0.21 3.44 45.94
C VAL A 184 1.12 3.83 45.31
N PHE A 185 2.17 3.84 46.12
CA PHE A 185 3.54 4.05 45.65
C PHE A 185 4.02 2.85 44.82
N LEU A 186 4.39 3.11 43.55
CA LEU A 186 4.78 2.08 42.60
C LEU A 186 6.29 2.06 42.34
N PHE A 187 6.87 3.22 42.00
CA PHE A 187 8.25 3.33 41.56
C PHE A 187 8.95 4.53 42.19
N ALA A 188 10.27 4.41 42.41
CA ALA A 188 11.13 5.57 42.71
C ALA A 188 11.67 6.13 41.37
N LYS A 189 11.69 7.45 41.23
CA LYS A 189 12.30 8.17 40.11
C LYS A 189 13.73 8.52 40.42
N SER A 190 14.69 8.08 39.65
CA SER A 190 16.09 8.43 39.73
C SER A 190 16.58 8.90 38.38
N ASN A 191 16.79 10.20 38.22
CA ASN A 191 17.08 10.85 36.94
C ASN A 191 16.01 10.52 35.88
N SER A 192 16.40 9.78 34.83
CA SER A 192 15.53 9.28 33.76
C SER A 192 14.98 7.88 33.98
N ASP A 193 15.24 7.25 35.13
CA ASP A 193 14.84 5.87 35.40
C ASP A 193 13.72 5.79 36.43
N LEU A 194 12.75 4.89 36.19
CA LEU A 194 11.78 4.48 37.20
C LEU A 194 12.20 3.11 37.75
N ILE A 195 12.49 3.10 39.04
CA ILE A 195 13.16 1.99 39.72
C ILE A 195 12.18 1.30 40.67
N ASN A 196 12.22 -0.02 40.71
CA ASN A 196 11.50 -0.78 41.71
C ASN A 196 12.06 -0.45 43.12
N PRO A 197 11.22 0.01 44.06
CA PRO A 197 11.67 0.45 45.38
C PRO A 197 12.25 -0.69 46.25
N VAL A 198 11.97 -1.96 45.93
CA VAL A 198 12.38 -3.11 46.72
C VAL A 198 13.74 -3.66 46.26
N ASN A 199 13.91 -3.91 44.96
CA ASN A 199 15.10 -4.54 44.41
C ASN A 199 15.99 -3.60 43.59
N GLN A 200 15.65 -2.32 43.51
CA GLN A 200 16.35 -1.27 42.76
C GLN A 200 16.55 -1.56 41.26
N ALA A 201 15.80 -2.49 40.71
CA ALA A 201 15.85 -2.77 39.29
C ALA A 201 15.18 -1.63 38.50
N VAL A 202 15.78 -1.22 37.38
CA VAL A 202 15.19 -0.27 36.46
C VAL A 202 14.05 -0.98 35.71
N ILE A 203 12.83 -0.49 35.86
CA ILE A 203 11.63 -1.03 35.21
C ILE A 203 11.31 -0.25 33.95
N TYR A 204 11.38 1.09 34.04
CA TYR A 204 11.12 1.99 32.91
C TYR A 204 12.20 3.04 32.78
N GLN A 205 12.40 3.55 31.56
CA GLN A 205 13.31 4.64 31.24
C GLN A 205 12.52 5.79 30.61
N ILE A 206 12.80 7.02 31.03
CA ILE A 206 12.15 8.22 30.51
C ILE A 206 13.07 8.86 29.48
N GLU A 207 12.58 9.08 28.28
CA GLU A 207 13.27 9.82 27.23
C GLU A 207 12.33 10.88 26.65
N GLY A 208 12.66 12.14 26.87
CA GLY A 208 11.79 13.26 26.52
C GLY A 208 10.45 13.16 27.24
N ASN A 209 9.38 13.02 26.48
CA ASN A 209 8.02 12.87 26.99
C ASN A 209 7.49 11.42 26.90
N GLN A 210 8.35 10.44 26.64
CA GLN A 210 7.96 9.03 26.53
C GLN A 210 8.63 8.17 27.60
N VAL A 211 7.91 7.17 28.07
CA VAL A 211 8.36 6.22 29.08
C VAL A 211 8.45 4.85 28.43
N PHE A 212 9.65 4.29 28.41
CA PHE A 212 9.99 3.03 27.76
C PHE A 212 10.14 1.91 28.79
N ASP A 213 9.72 0.73 28.45
CA ASP A 213 10.06 -0.47 29.20
C ASP A 213 11.57 -0.71 29.14
N ALA A 214 12.21 -0.93 30.29
CA ALA A 214 13.67 -1.05 30.38
C ALA A 214 14.23 -2.26 29.64
N THR A 215 13.43 -3.32 29.47
CA THR A 215 13.83 -4.58 28.82
C THR A 215 13.50 -4.59 27.34
N SER A 216 12.24 -4.35 26.98
CA SER A 216 11.76 -4.42 25.59
C SER A 216 12.07 -3.17 24.78
N LYS A 217 12.40 -2.04 25.44
CA LYS A 217 12.59 -0.72 24.82
C LYS A 217 11.36 -0.22 24.05
N GLU A 218 10.19 -0.72 24.39
CA GLU A 218 8.92 -0.25 23.85
C GLU A 218 8.33 0.90 24.66
N VAL A 219 7.70 1.85 23.97
CA VAL A 219 6.95 2.94 24.64
C VAL A 219 5.73 2.34 25.33
N LYS A 220 5.60 2.61 26.64
CA LYS A 220 4.47 2.16 27.48
C LYS A 220 3.58 3.32 27.91
N PHE A 221 4.16 4.48 28.20
CA PHE A 221 3.44 5.64 28.68
C PHE A 221 4.00 6.94 28.08
N ASN A 222 3.20 8.01 28.11
CA ASN A 222 3.65 9.37 27.93
C ASN A 222 3.73 10.09 29.28
N ILE A 223 4.63 11.08 29.40
CA ILE A 223 4.75 11.93 30.57
C ILE A 223 4.52 13.40 30.18
N GLU A 224 3.62 14.07 30.86
CA GLU A 224 3.28 15.49 30.70
C GLU A 224 3.13 16.12 32.11
N ASP A 225 3.87 17.18 32.40
CA ASP A 225 3.79 17.91 33.65
C ASP A 225 3.80 17.08 34.96
N ASN A 226 4.64 16.01 35.00
CA ASN A 226 4.71 15.02 36.09
C ASN A 226 3.51 14.06 36.19
N GLU A 227 2.64 14.06 35.23
CA GLU A 227 1.60 13.04 35.07
C GLU A 227 1.99 12.02 34.01
N ILE A 228 1.68 10.75 34.23
CA ILE A 228 2.02 9.64 33.34
C ILE A 228 0.72 9.06 32.79
N PHE A 229 0.61 9.06 31.47
CA PHE A 229 -0.60 8.66 30.75
C PHE A 229 -0.37 7.34 30.00
N ASN A 230 -1.40 6.52 29.95
CA ASN A 230 -1.46 5.41 29.01
C ASN A 230 -1.38 5.94 27.59
N VAL A 231 -0.81 5.16 26.68
CA VAL A 231 -0.62 5.55 25.28
C VAL A 231 -1.36 4.67 24.31
N GLU A 232 -1.94 5.28 23.30
CA GLU A 232 -2.35 4.64 22.07
C GLU A 232 -1.28 4.92 21.01
N LYS A 233 -0.72 3.85 20.41
CA LYS A 233 0.27 3.96 19.34
C LYS A 233 -0.43 4.36 18.04
N THR A 234 -0.13 5.53 17.49
CA THR A 234 -0.79 6.08 16.30
C THR A 234 0.00 5.87 15.01
N GLY A 235 1.32 5.71 15.12
CA GLY A 235 2.17 5.49 13.96
C GLY A 235 3.65 5.58 14.27
N ILE A 236 4.47 5.70 13.22
CA ILE A 236 5.91 5.95 13.32
C ILE A 236 6.15 7.43 13.00
N SER A 237 6.87 8.11 13.88
CA SER A 237 7.27 9.50 13.66
C SER A 237 8.20 9.62 12.46
N LYS A 238 7.87 10.52 11.53
CA LYS A 238 8.62 10.72 10.30
C LYS A 238 9.02 12.18 10.15
N GLN A 239 10.24 12.41 9.67
CA GLN A 239 10.74 13.74 9.29
C GLN A 239 11.12 13.74 7.80
N PHE A 240 11.15 14.94 7.19
CA PHE A 240 11.66 15.06 5.83
C PHE A 240 13.15 14.73 5.81
N LEU A 241 13.57 14.10 4.71
CA LEU A 241 14.98 13.82 4.43
C LEU A 241 15.85 15.09 4.57
N PRO A 242 17.14 14.93 4.90
CA PRO A 242 18.09 16.04 4.92
C PRO A 242 18.05 16.83 3.62
N ARG A 243 18.26 18.15 3.69
CA ARG A 243 18.10 19.05 2.55
C ARG A 243 18.86 18.61 1.29
N ASN A 244 20.05 18.06 1.45
CA ASN A 244 20.88 17.63 0.30
C ASN A 244 20.28 16.40 -0.39
N GLU A 245 19.83 15.41 0.37
CA GLU A 245 19.16 14.21 -0.14
C GLU A 245 17.81 14.55 -0.77
N LEU A 246 17.03 15.42 -0.11
CA LEU A 246 15.77 15.92 -0.64
C LEU A 246 15.93 16.61 -1.99
N LEU A 247 16.93 17.49 -2.14
CA LEU A 247 17.22 18.17 -3.40
C LEU A 247 17.70 17.20 -4.48
N LEU A 248 18.50 16.21 -4.12
CA LEU A 248 18.95 15.16 -5.03
C LEU A 248 17.76 14.34 -5.55
N MET A 249 16.89 13.86 -4.64
CA MET A 249 15.69 13.10 -5.03
C MET A 249 14.74 13.95 -5.89
N LEU A 250 14.49 15.20 -5.54
CA LEU A 250 13.68 16.11 -6.35
C LEU A 250 14.30 16.33 -7.74
N GLY A 251 15.63 16.46 -7.83
CA GLY A 251 16.35 16.54 -9.10
C GLY A 251 16.14 15.31 -9.98
N LEU A 252 16.22 14.10 -9.40
CA LEU A 252 15.94 12.85 -10.11
C LEU A 252 14.47 12.74 -10.57
N VAL A 253 13.52 13.18 -9.74
CA VAL A 253 12.09 13.23 -10.12
C VAL A 253 11.88 14.20 -11.29
N LEU A 254 12.44 15.40 -11.23
CA LEU A 254 12.33 16.38 -12.32
C LEU A 254 13.01 15.88 -13.61
N LEU A 255 14.15 15.18 -13.50
CA LEU A 255 14.80 14.53 -14.63
C LEU A 255 13.91 13.44 -15.24
N THR A 256 13.30 12.59 -14.40
CA THR A 256 12.35 11.55 -14.84
C THR A 256 11.18 12.18 -15.61
N MET A 257 10.57 13.22 -15.04
CA MET A 257 9.48 13.96 -15.71
C MET A 257 9.94 14.59 -17.02
N GLY A 258 11.13 15.20 -17.04
CA GLY A 258 11.72 15.79 -18.24
C GLY A 258 11.95 14.77 -19.35
N ILE A 259 12.43 13.56 -19.00
CA ILE A 259 12.60 12.45 -19.95
C ILE A 259 11.23 12.01 -20.48
N MET A 260 10.25 11.77 -19.62
CA MET A 260 8.93 11.33 -20.04
C MET A 260 8.27 12.34 -20.99
N PHE A 261 8.24 13.62 -20.65
CA PHE A 261 7.66 14.66 -21.52
C PHE A 261 8.48 14.93 -22.79
N GLY A 262 9.81 14.83 -22.71
CA GLY A 262 10.70 15.06 -23.85
C GLY A 262 10.62 13.93 -24.87
N PHE A 263 10.71 12.68 -24.44
CA PHE A 263 10.67 11.52 -25.33
C PHE A 263 9.31 11.30 -25.97
N SER A 264 8.21 11.57 -25.25
CA SER A 264 6.84 11.54 -25.79
C SER A 264 6.71 12.37 -27.07
N LYS A 265 7.41 13.50 -27.13
CA LYS A 265 7.37 14.39 -28.28
C LYS A 265 8.21 13.91 -29.48
N TYR A 266 9.36 13.24 -29.22
CA TYR A 266 10.34 12.90 -30.25
C TYR A 266 10.30 11.42 -30.66
N LEU A 267 9.94 10.49 -29.80
CA LEU A 267 9.96 9.05 -30.03
C LEU A 267 8.60 8.41 -29.69
N LYS A 268 7.63 8.63 -30.54
CA LYS A 268 6.23 8.14 -30.36
C LYS A 268 6.07 6.61 -30.23
N GLN A 269 7.10 5.82 -30.54
CA GLN A 269 7.06 4.36 -30.49
C GLN A 269 7.83 3.75 -29.32
N ALA A 270 8.53 4.56 -28.54
CA ALA A 270 9.35 4.07 -27.44
C ALA A 270 8.60 4.17 -26.10
N PRO A 271 8.69 3.18 -25.23
CA PRO A 271 8.07 3.21 -23.90
C PRO A 271 8.80 4.22 -23.01
N GLU A 272 8.23 5.42 -22.91
CA GLU A 272 8.82 6.59 -22.23
C GLU A 272 9.18 6.31 -20.78
N ALA A 273 8.27 5.65 -20.06
CA ALA A 273 8.47 5.28 -18.66
C ALA A 273 9.66 4.33 -18.48
N LEU A 274 9.81 3.33 -19.38
CA LEU A 274 10.93 2.40 -19.33
C LEU A 274 12.27 3.12 -19.57
N ILE A 275 12.32 4.04 -20.54
CA ILE A 275 13.53 4.83 -20.83
C ILE A 275 13.90 5.69 -19.61
N ALA A 276 12.91 6.37 -19.03
CA ALA A 276 13.12 7.18 -17.82
C ALA A 276 13.67 6.35 -16.66
N ILE A 277 13.10 5.18 -16.41
CA ILE A 277 13.58 4.26 -15.36
C ILE A 277 15.03 3.82 -15.64
N LEU A 278 15.35 3.37 -16.86
CA LEU A 278 16.69 2.91 -17.20
C LEU A 278 17.73 4.02 -17.09
N VAL A 279 17.43 5.23 -17.59
CA VAL A 279 18.34 6.37 -17.53
C VAL A 279 18.58 6.83 -16.10
N VAL A 280 17.50 7.03 -15.31
CA VAL A 280 17.63 7.54 -13.95
C VAL A 280 18.26 6.50 -13.03
N SER A 281 17.88 5.22 -13.15
CA SER A 281 18.53 4.14 -12.40
C SER A 281 20.00 3.99 -12.80
N GLY A 282 20.32 4.11 -14.09
CA GLY A 282 21.70 4.13 -14.57
C GLY A 282 22.51 5.26 -13.93
N ILE A 283 21.99 6.48 -13.92
CA ILE A 283 22.64 7.62 -13.26
C ILE A 283 22.85 7.33 -11.77
N ALA A 284 21.82 6.85 -11.06
CA ALA A 284 21.93 6.56 -9.64
C ALA A 284 23.01 5.51 -9.34
N ILE A 285 23.09 4.45 -10.14
CA ILE A 285 24.08 3.37 -9.97
C ILE A 285 25.49 3.83 -10.36
N PHE A 286 25.68 4.40 -11.54
CA PHE A 286 27.02 4.75 -12.05
C PHE A 286 27.62 5.94 -11.30
N ALA A 287 26.82 6.89 -10.85
CA ALA A 287 27.28 8.01 -10.02
C ALA A 287 27.34 7.65 -8.53
N ASN A 288 27.00 6.41 -8.16
CA ASN A 288 26.97 5.93 -6.77
C ASN A 288 26.22 6.90 -5.83
N LEU A 289 25.03 7.33 -6.26
CA LEU A 289 24.23 8.28 -5.50
C LEU A 289 23.64 7.61 -4.27
N ASP A 290 23.77 8.28 -3.13
CA ASP A 290 23.11 7.85 -1.90
C ASP A 290 21.64 8.26 -1.94
N VAL A 291 20.81 7.41 -2.50
CA VAL A 291 19.37 7.60 -2.64
C VAL A 291 18.62 6.34 -2.22
N ALA A 292 17.43 6.53 -1.69
CA ALA A 292 16.55 5.42 -1.36
C ALA A 292 16.23 4.59 -2.61
N THR A 293 16.52 3.30 -2.55
CA THR A 293 16.26 2.34 -3.61
C THR A 293 15.23 1.31 -3.15
N VAL A 294 14.65 0.56 -4.08
CA VAL A 294 13.78 -0.58 -3.74
C VAL A 294 14.49 -1.55 -2.80
N GLY A 295 15.79 -1.79 -3.05
CA GLY A 295 16.60 -2.68 -2.22
C GLY A 295 16.83 -2.15 -0.81
N SER A 296 17.09 -0.84 -0.63
CA SER A 296 17.24 -0.24 0.71
C SER A 296 15.93 -0.26 1.47
N PHE A 297 14.82 0.07 0.81
CA PHE A 297 13.50 0.08 1.42
C PHE A 297 13.09 -1.31 1.94
N ILE A 298 13.38 -2.38 1.18
CA ILE A 298 13.11 -3.75 1.63
C ILE A 298 13.96 -4.12 2.85
N LYS A 299 15.25 -3.75 2.85
CA LYS A 299 16.14 -3.99 3.99
C LYS A 299 15.69 -3.24 5.24
N ASP A 300 15.28 -2.00 5.11
CA ASP A 300 14.77 -1.18 6.22
C ASP A 300 13.46 -1.73 6.80
N GLY A 301 12.66 -2.40 5.96
CA GLY A 301 11.48 -3.16 6.37
C GLY A 301 11.78 -4.54 6.98
N GLY A 302 13.06 -4.91 7.15
CA GLY A 302 13.48 -6.20 7.70
C GLY A 302 13.47 -7.36 6.69
N GLY A 303 13.31 -7.08 5.39
CA GLY A 303 13.34 -8.07 4.32
C GLY A 303 14.76 -8.38 3.81
N GLU A 304 14.98 -9.61 3.35
CA GLU A 304 16.28 -10.05 2.78
C GLU A 304 16.44 -9.69 1.27
N GLY A 305 15.55 -8.88 0.71
CA GLY A 305 15.51 -8.54 -0.72
C GLY A 305 14.34 -9.19 -1.46
N LEU A 306 14.18 -8.85 -2.75
CA LEU A 306 13.18 -9.48 -3.61
C LEU A 306 13.55 -10.95 -3.87
N LYS A 307 12.95 -11.86 -3.12
CA LYS A 307 13.05 -13.29 -3.42
C LYS A 307 12.05 -13.61 -4.52
N GLY A 308 12.53 -13.94 -5.71
CA GLY A 308 11.68 -14.38 -6.82
C GLY A 308 10.90 -15.64 -6.47
N GLY A 309 9.64 -15.73 -6.91
CA GLY A 309 8.79 -16.89 -6.70
C GLY A 309 7.44 -16.71 -7.36
N LEU A 310 6.76 -17.79 -7.66
CA LEU A 310 5.37 -17.76 -8.10
C LEU A 310 4.44 -17.54 -6.89
N PRO A 311 3.28 -16.88 -7.09
CA PRO A 311 2.28 -16.75 -6.05
C PRO A 311 1.88 -18.12 -5.48
N SER A 312 1.87 -18.26 -4.17
CA SER A 312 1.45 -19.46 -3.46
C SER A 312 0.10 -19.25 -2.79
N PHE A 313 -0.68 -20.32 -2.67
CA PHE A 313 -1.96 -20.24 -1.99
C PHE A 313 -1.76 -19.96 -0.49
N GLN A 314 -2.45 -18.94 0.04
CA GLN A 314 -2.32 -18.45 1.41
C GLN A 314 -3.21 -19.22 2.38
N PHE A 315 -2.85 -20.46 2.70
CA PHE A 315 -3.61 -21.29 3.66
C PHE A 315 -3.67 -20.66 5.05
N GLU A 316 -2.63 -19.93 5.44
CA GLU A 316 -2.54 -19.26 6.73
C GLU A 316 -3.61 -18.19 6.93
N LEU A 317 -4.16 -17.62 5.85
CA LEU A 317 -5.27 -16.67 5.90
C LEU A 317 -6.43 -17.21 6.74
N PHE A 318 -6.80 -18.47 6.55
CA PHE A 318 -7.94 -19.08 7.22
C PHE A 318 -7.69 -19.42 8.69
N SER A 319 -6.42 -19.55 9.09
CA SER A 319 -6.03 -19.78 10.48
C SER A 319 -5.77 -18.50 11.25
N LYS A 320 -5.24 -17.47 10.59
CA LYS A 320 -4.90 -16.17 11.20
C LYS A 320 -6.09 -15.23 11.35
N ILE A 321 -7.03 -15.28 10.41
CA ILE A 321 -8.23 -14.43 10.43
C ILE A 321 -9.45 -15.29 10.74
N PRO A 322 -10.06 -15.16 11.93
CA PRO A 322 -11.29 -15.86 12.27
C PRO A 322 -12.45 -15.34 11.42
N PHE A 323 -13.22 -16.25 10.81
CA PHE A 323 -14.42 -15.90 10.04
C PHE A 323 -15.58 -15.62 11.00
N ASN A 324 -15.55 -14.46 11.66
CA ASN A 324 -16.58 -14.00 12.58
C ASN A 324 -17.17 -12.66 12.14
N TRP A 325 -18.24 -12.24 12.82
CA TRP A 325 -18.92 -10.99 12.51
C TRP A 325 -18.05 -9.74 12.74
N GLU A 326 -17.13 -9.78 13.69
CA GLU A 326 -16.22 -8.66 13.99
C GLU A 326 -15.23 -8.45 12.85
N THR A 327 -14.64 -9.54 12.32
CA THR A 327 -13.78 -9.50 11.13
C THR A 327 -14.53 -8.90 9.93
N ILE A 328 -15.76 -9.38 9.68
CA ILE A 328 -16.57 -8.86 8.57
C ILE A 328 -16.88 -7.38 8.78
N LYS A 329 -17.26 -6.94 9.96
CA LYS A 329 -17.46 -5.52 10.28
C LYS A 329 -16.22 -4.67 10.01
N PHE A 330 -15.05 -5.19 10.31
CA PHE A 330 -13.80 -4.48 10.10
C PHE A 330 -13.45 -4.35 8.62
N ILE A 331 -13.52 -5.44 7.83
CA ILE A 331 -13.10 -5.44 6.42
C ILE A 331 -14.16 -4.92 5.46
N LEU A 332 -15.46 -5.00 5.78
CA LEU A 332 -16.56 -4.66 4.88
C LEU A 332 -16.51 -3.21 4.36
N PRO A 333 -16.29 -2.17 5.19
CA PRO A 333 -16.19 -0.79 4.69
C PRO A 333 -15.07 -0.63 3.67
N TYR A 334 -13.90 -1.21 3.94
CA TYR A 334 -12.76 -1.19 3.02
C TYR A 334 -13.07 -1.94 1.73
N SER A 335 -13.66 -3.14 1.82
CA SER A 335 -14.04 -3.94 0.66
C SER A 335 -15.05 -3.24 -0.25
N LEU A 336 -16.02 -2.53 0.32
CA LEU A 336 -17.00 -1.73 -0.43
C LEU A 336 -16.33 -0.56 -1.15
N ILE A 337 -15.46 0.18 -0.47
CA ILE A 337 -14.72 1.32 -1.05
C ILE A 337 -13.82 0.81 -2.17
N LEU A 338 -13.02 -0.23 -1.93
CA LEU A 338 -12.13 -0.81 -2.93
C LEU A 338 -12.89 -1.38 -4.14
N ALA A 339 -14.02 -2.05 -3.90
CA ALA A 339 -14.86 -2.56 -4.97
C ALA A 339 -15.44 -1.42 -5.83
N ALA A 340 -15.92 -0.35 -5.20
CA ALA A 340 -16.46 0.81 -5.91
C ALA A 340 -15.38 1.51 -6.74
N ILE A 341 -14.20 1.81 -6.15
CA ILE A 341 -13.08 2.42 -6.86
C ILE A 341 -12.64 1.54 -8.03
N GLY A 342 -12.40 0.25 -7.77
CA GLY A 342 -11.95 -0.68 -8.80
C GLY A 342 -12.93 -0.86 -9.96
N LEU A 343 -14.25 -0.89 -9.67
CA LEU A 343 -15.28 -0.93 -10.72
C LEU A 343 -15.35 0.38 -11.52
N ILE A 344 -15.31 1.52 -10.85
CA ILE A 344 -15.34 2.83 -11.51
C ILE A 344 -14.13 2.95 -12.44
N GLU A 345 -12.93 2.69 -11.95
CA GLU A 345 -11.69 2.79 -12.72
C GLU A 345 -11.69 1.81 -13.92
N SER A 346 -12.06 0.55 -13.70
CA SER A 346 -12.13 -0.46 -14.77
C SER A 346 -13.15 -0.13 -15.84
N LEU A 347 -14.32 0.36 -15.45
CA LEU A 347 -15.37 0.69 -16.41
C LEU A 347 -15.16 2.03 -17.11
N MET A 348 -14.45 2.98 -16.47
CA MET A 348 -13.95 4.19 -17.12
C MET A 348 -12.89 3.84 -18.17
N THR A 349 -11.95 2.99 -17.85
CA THR A 349 -10.93 2.48 -18.78
C THR A 349 -11.61 1.79 -19.97
N LEU A 350 -12.60 0.94 -19.71
CA LEU A 350 -13.38 0.28 -20.77
C LEU A 350 -14.06 1.32 -21.70
N ASN A 351 -14.70 2.34 -21.15
CA ASN A 351 -15.34 3.39 -21.94
C ASN A 351 -14.31 4.18 -22.78
N LEU A 352 -13.16 4.52 -22.19
CA LEU A 352 -12.08 5.20 -22.91
C LEU A 352 -11.58 4.35 -24.10
N VAL A 353 -11.34 3.07 -23.90
CA VAL A 353 -10.90 2.15 -24.97
C VAL A 353 -12.04 1.95 -26.01
N ASP A 354 -13.32 1.95 -25.59
CA ASP A 354 -14.46 1.93 -26.49
C ASP A 354 -14.47 3.15 -27.42
N GLU A 355 -14.21 4.35 -26.89
CA GLU A 355 -14.13 5.60 -27.65
C GLU A 355 -12.95 5.61 -28.63
N LEU A 356 -11.75 5.23 -28.15
CA LEU A 356 -10.53 5.21 -28.98
C LEU A 356 -10.59 4.22 -30.14
N THR A 357 -11.33 3.13 -30.00
CA THR A 357 -11.38 2.06 -30.99
C THR A 357 -12.70 1.99 -31.75
N GLU A 358 -13.64 2.91 -31.45
CA GLU A 358 -14.99 2.99 -32.04
C GLU A 358 -15.77 1.65 -31.97
N THR A 359 -15.46 0.83 -30.95
CA THR A 359 -16.09 -0.48 -30.75
C THR A 359 -16.60 -0.59 -29.32
N ARG A 360 -17.49 -1.55 -29.02
CA ARG A 360 -18.08 -1.70 -27.68
C ARG A 360 -17.57 -2.93 -26.96
N GLY A 361 -17.09 -2.74 -25.74
CA GLY A 361 -16.80 -3.79 -24.77
C GLY A 361 -18.02 -4.24 -23.96
N ASN A 362 -17.86 -5.28 -23.18
CA ASN A 362 -18.89 -5.84 -22.30
C ASN A 362 -18.60 -5.48 -20.85
N SER A 363 -19.25 -4.43 -20.34
CA SER A 363 -19.06 -3.91 -18.98
C SER A 363 -19.37 -4.96 -17.90
N ASN A 364 -20.40 -5.79 -18.07
CA ASN A 364 -20.74 -6.79 -17.04
C ASN A 364 -19.70 -7.93 -17.01
N ARG A 365 -19.20 -8.33 -18.19
CA ARG A 365 -18.12 -9.32 -18.28
C ARG A 365 -16.84 -8.79 -17.65
N GLU A 366 -16.57 -7.50 -17.79
CA GLU A 366 -15.44 -6.83 -17.14
C GLU A 366 -15.57 -6.88 -15.60
N CYS A 367 -16.74 -6.55 -15.04
CA CYS A 367 -16.99 -6.65 -13.61
C CYS A 367 -16.79 -8.09 -13.09
N LEU A 368 -17.25 -9.10 -13.85
CA LEU A 368 -17.07 -10.51 -13.48
C LEU A 368 -15.60 -10.92 -13.51
N ALA A 369 -14.86 -10.50 -14.54
CA ALA A 369 -13.45 -10.82 -14.70
C ALA A 369 -12.59 -10.16 -13.61
N GLN A 370 -12.82 -8.87 -13.34
CA GLN A 370 -12.13 -8.14 -12.28
C GLN A 370 -12.43 -8.74 -10.90
N GLY A 371 -13.71 -9.06 -10.64
CA GLY A 371 -14.10 -9.69 -9.39
C GLY A 371 -13.44 -11.05 -9.19
N GLY A 372 -13.49 -11.92 -10.21
CA GLY A 372 -12.83 -13.22 -10.19
C GLY A 372 -11.30 -13.11 -10.03
N ALA A 373 -10.69 -12.17 -10.75
CA ALA A 373 -9.26 -11.87 -10.62
C ALA A 373 -8.88 -11.46 -9.20
N ASN A 374 -9.63 -10.55 -8.58
CA ASN A 374 -9.38 -10.09 -7.22
C ASN A 374 -9.57 -11.22 -6.18
N ILE A 375 -10.58 -12.08 -6.32
CA ILE A 375 -10.75 -13.25 -5.44
C ILE A 375 -9.50 -14.14 -5.50
N ILE A 376 -9.08 -14.50 -6.70
CA ILE A 376 -7.91 -15.36 -6.89
C ILE A 376 -6.65 -14.65 -6.37
N THR A 377 -6.47 -13.37 -6.66
CA THR A 377 -5.34 -12.58 -6.19
C THR A 377 -5.25 -12.55 -4.67
N GLY A 378 -6.36 -12.33 -3.96
CA GLY A 378 -6.37 -12.37 -2.50
C GLY A 378 -6.04 -13.74 -1.93
N LEU A 379 -6.50 -14.83 -2.57
CA LEU A 379 -6.17 -16.21 -2.17
C LEU A 379 -4.69 -16.55 -2.39
N PHE A 380 -4.02 -15.90 -3.34
CA PHE A 380 -2.62 -16.13 -3.68
C PHE A 380 -1.67 -15.03 -3.20
N GLY A 381 -2.09 -14.21 -2.26
CA GLY A 381 -1.22 -13.26 -1.57
C GLY A 381 -0.92 -11.96 -2.33
N GLY A 382 -1.82 -11.53 -3.20
CA GLY A 382 -1.72 -10.25 -3.89
C GLY A 382 -2.65 -9.18 -3.32
N MET A 383 -2.30 -7.91 -3.52
CA MET A 383 -3.01 -6.74 -2.97
C MET A 383 -4.27 -6.33 -3.75
N GLY A 384 -4.71 -7.10 -4.71
CA GLY A 384 -5.83 -6.69 -5.55
C GLY A 384 -5.49 -5.54 -6.52
N GLY A 385 -6.41 -5.27 -7.44
CA GLY A 385 -6.24 -4.20 -8.42
C GLY A 385 -7.44 -4.03 -9.34
N CYS A 386 -7.26 -3.26 -10.40
CA CYS A 386 -8.28 -2.96 -11.39
C CYS A 386 -7.66 -2.58 -12.75
N ALA A 387 -8.47 -2.21 -13.73
CA ALA A 387 -7.95 -1.75 -15.01
C ALA A 387 -7.30 -0.37 -14.87
N MET A 388 -6.21 -0.18 -15.59
CA MET A 388 -5.34 1.00 -15.50
C MET A 388 -5.55 1.87 -16.74
N ILE A 389 -6.01 3.12 -16.54
CA ILE A 389 -6.31 4.06 -17.64
C ILE A 389 -5.04 4.43 -18.42
N GLY A 390 -3.94 4.69 -17.72
CA GLY A 390 -2.70 5.19 -18.32
C GLY A 390 -1.95 4.16 -19.18
N GLN A 391 -2.13 2.88 -18.91
CA GLN A 391 -1.44 1.78 -19.57
C GLN A 391 -2.31 1.10 -20.65
N SER A 392 -3.62 1.27 -20.59
CA SER A 392 -4.60 0.79 -21.57
C SER A 392 -4.74 1.78 -22.74
#